data_25e618147761e5adafb780155bbbd0cd
#
_entry.id   25e618147761e5adafb780155bbbd0cd
#
_cell.length_a   1.000
_cell.length_b   1.000
_cell.length_c   1.000
_cell.angle_alpha   90.00
_cell.angle_beta   90.00
_cell.angle_gamma   90.00
#
_symmetry.space_group_name_H-M   'P 1'
#
loop_
_entity.id
_entity.type
_entity.pdbx_description
1 polymer ?
#
loop_
_entity_poly.entity_id
_entity_poly.type
_entity_poly.pdbx_seq_one_letter_code
_entity_poly.pdbx_strand_id
1 'polypeptide(L)'
;MNSITKSFKSVMAVLALSTMLVSISAQSFAQAKPKGKPWPAPESAVKMKNPVKADDASVKEGKDLYAQHCKSCHGAKGLGDGTKAEKIDISCGDFSSEETAKATDGELYWKTTEGRKPMPSFKEKLSDNERWAIVNYMRTFTKK
;
A
#
# COMPACT_ATOMS: atom_id res chain seq x y z
N MET A 1 -1.93 68.79 -41.85
CA MET A 1 -1.74 68.50 -40.43
C MET A 1 -2.87 67.56 -40.01
N ASN A 2 -2.63 66.34 -39.63
CA ASN A 2 -3.50 65.31 -39.08
C ASN A 2 -3.34 63.94 -39.79
N SER A 3 -2.16 63.36 -39.72
CA SER A 3 -2.04 61.95 -40.14
C SER A 3 -1.05 61.14 -39.33
N ILE A 4 -0.53 61.65 -38.21
CA ILE A 4 0.55 60.98 -37.46
C ILE A 4 0.05 60.40 -36.12
N THR A 5 -1.16 60.78 -35.66
CA THR A 5 -1.66 60.38 -34.34
C THR A 5 -2.48 59.09 -34.31
N LYS A 6 -2.75 58.45 -35.48
CA LYS A 6 -3.52 57.21 -35.55
C LYS A 6 -2.69 55.93 -35.49
N SER A 7 -1.36 56.03 -35.69
CA SER A 7 -0.48 54.84 -35.76
C SER A 7 0.06 54.39 -34.43
N PHE A 8 -0.01 55.22 -33.38
CA PHE A 8 0.59 54.92 -32.09
C PHE A 8 -0.31 54.10 -31.14
N LYS A 9 -1.62 54.06 -31.43
CA LYS A 9 -2.56 53.30 -30.58
C LYS A 9 -2.70 51.81 -30.93
N SER A 10 -2.23 51.39 -32.10
CA SER A 10 -2.31 49.98 -32.52
C SER A 10 -1.10 49.13 -32.12
N VAL A 11 0.02 49.75 -31.75
CA VAL A 11 1.25 49.01 -31.41
C VAL A 11 1.27 48.59 -29.91
N MET A 12 0.52 49.28 -29.06
CA MET A 12 0.46 48.96 -27.62
C MET A 12 -0.51 47.82 -27.26
N ALA A 13 -1.34 47.39 -28.21
CA ALA A 13 -2.33 46.30 -27.94
C ALA A 13 -1.82 44.90 -28.26
N VAL A 14 -0.64 44.75 -28.88
CA VAL A 14 -0.10 43.44 -29.29
C VAL A 14 0.93 42.87 -28.31
N LEU A 15 1.42 43.68 -27.35
CA LEU A 15 2.45 43.27 -26.36
C LEU A 15 1.89 42.74 -25.02
N ALA A 16 0.58 42.64 -24.86
CA ALA A 16 -0.05 42.19 -23.62
C ALA A 16 -0.54 40.73 -23.63
N LEU A 17 -0.20 39.93 -24.68
CA LEU A 17 -0.82 38.60 -24.85
C LEU A 17 0.20 37.45 -24.89
N SER A 18 1.35 37.56 -24.23
CA SER A 18 2.35 36.48 -24.30
C SER A 18 3.06 36.17 -22.99
N THR A 19 2.35 36.18 -21.86
CA THR A 19 2.87 35.54 -20.64
C THR A 19 1.79 34.75 -19.93
N MET A 20 1.15 33.85 -20.62
CA MET A 20 0.45 32.75 -19.99
C MET A 20 1.52 31.69 -19.66
N LEU A 21 2.22 31.86 -18.53
CA LEU A 21 3.03 30.81 -17.95
C LEU A 21 2.13 29.61 -17.67
N VAL A 22 2.18 28.62 -18.54
CA VAL A 22 1.65 27.29 -18.27
C VAL A 22 2.53 26.73 -17.16
N SER A 23 2.09 26.89 -15.91
CA SER A 23 2.63 26.16 -14.77
C SER A 23 2.27 24.69 -14.98
N ILE A 24 3.12 23.95 -15.66
CA ILE A 24 3.08 22.49 -15.69
C ILE A 24 3.48 22.08 -14.28
N SER A 25 2.47 21.87 -13.41
CA SER A 25 2.65 21.19 -12.15
C SER A 25 3.15 19.81 -12.47
N ALA A 26 4.44 19.55 -12.32
CA ALA A 26 5.00 18.22 -12.35
C ALA A 26 4.39 17.44 -11.17
N GLN A 27 3.27 16.78 -11.43
CA GLN A 27 2.75 15.80 -10.49
C GLN A 27 3.78 14.67 -10.46
N SER A 28 4.55 14.61 -9.38
CA SER A 28 5.38 13.45 -9.05
C SER A 28 4.43 12.27 -8.85
N PHE A 29 4.21 11.50 -9.92
CA PHE A 29 3.64 10.17 -9.79
C PHE A 29 4.69 9.35 -9.02
N ALA A 30 4.46 9.17 -7.73
CA ALA A 30 5.20 8.19 -6.96
C ALA A 30 5.01 6.84 -7.65
N GLN A 31 6.03 6.37 -8.35
CA GLN A 31 5.98 5.09 -9.05
C GLN A 31 5.79 4.00 -8.00
N ALA A 32 4.71 3.22 -8.14
CA ALA A 32 4.48 2.07 -7.29
C ALA A 32 5.67 1.11 -7.37
N LYS A 33 6.18 0.67 -6.22
CA LYS A 33 7.28 -0.28 -6.18
C LYS A 33 6.92 -1.58 -6.88
N PRO A 34 7.87 -2.23 -7.56
CA PRO A 34 7.62 -3.47 -8.26
C PRO A 34 7.14 -4.55 -7.27
N LYS A 35 6.22 -5.37 -7.70
CA LYS A 35 5.87 -6.59 -6.97
C LYS A 35 7.09 -7.51 -6.93
N GLY A 36 7.33 -8.13 -5.78
CA GLY A 36 8.36 -9.17 -5.65
C GLY A 36 8.05 -10.39 -6.52
N LYS A 37 9.01 -11.33 -6.58
CA LYS A 37 8.78 -12.63 -7.27
C LYS A 37 7.53 -13.32 -6.70
N PRO A 38 6.80 -14.12 -7.50
CA PRO A 38 5.66 -14.91 -7.00
C PRO A 38 6.03 -15.70 -5.74
N TRP A 39 5.10 -15.75 -4.79
CA TRP A 39 5.27 -16.45 -3.53
C TRP A 39 4.05 -17.31 -3.23
N PRO A 40 3.85 -18.38 -4.01
CA PRO A 40 2.74 -19.29 -3.79
C PRO A 40 2.94 -20.05 -2.48
N ALA A 41 1.88 -20.16 -1.68
CA ALA A 41 1.86 -21.06 -0.55
C ALA A 41 1.69 -22.51 -1.03
N PRO A 42 2.21 -23.50 -0.30
CA PRO A 42 1.98 -24.90 -0.62
C PRO A 42 0.49 -25.24 -0.48
N GLU A 43 0.03 -26.23 -1.23
CA GLU A 43 -1.39 -26.63 -1.25
C GLU A 43 -1.93 -27.01 0.14
N SER A 44 -1.08 -27.62 0.96
CA SER A 44 -1.41 -27.92 2.36
C SER A 44 -1.75 -26.68 3.17
N ALA A 45 -1.00 -25.59 2.98
CA ALA A 45 -1.27 -24.32 3.65
C ALA A 45 -2.53 -23.65 3.11
N VAL A 46 -2.73 -23.67 1.78
CA VAL A 46 -3.94 -23.10 1.15
C VAL A 46 -5.22 -23.75 1.70
N LYS A 47 -5.18 -25.05 2.03
CA LYS A 47 -6.31 -25.81 2.58
C LYS A 47 -6.53 -25.62 4.08
N MET A 48 -5.60 -24.99 4.79
CA MET A 48 -5.74 -24.75 6.23
C MET A 48 -6.94 -23.86 6.51
N LYS A 49 -7.67 -24.22 7.56
CA LYS A 49 -8.78 -23.41 8.10
C LYS A 49 -8.29 -22.67 9.32
N ASN A 50 -8.68 -21.42 9.46
CA ASN A 50 -8.37 -20.65 10.66
C ASN A 50 -9.14 -21.24 11.86
N PRO A 51 -8.47 -21.78 12.90
CA PRO A 51 -9.13 -22.32 14.06
C PRO A 51 -9.58 -21.23 15.05
N VAL A 52 -9.06 -20.01 14.91
CA VAL A 52 -9.40 -18.87 15.76
C VAL A 52 -10.58 -18.14 15.18
N LYS A 53 -11.69 -18.11 15.93
CA LYS A 53 -12.90 -17.40 15.50
C LYS A 53 -12.60 -15.93 15.25
N ALA A 54 -13.10 -15.41 14.11
CA ALA A 54 -12.98 -13.98 13.77
C ALA A 54 -14.05 -13.16 14.54
N ASP A 55 -13.81 -12.92 15.83
CA ASP A 55 -14.63 -12.08 16.69
C ASP A 55 -13.84 -10.83 17.16
N ASP A 56 -14.53 -9.95 17.88
CA ASP A 56 -13.94 -8.68 18.33
C ASP A 56 -12.67 -8.88 19.18
N ALA A 57 -12.63 -9.96 19.97
CA ALA A 57 -11.47 -10.27 20.83
C ALA A 57 -10.25 -10.64 19.98
N SER A 58 -10.41 -11.59 19.05
CA SER A 58 -9.31 -12.03 18.19
C SER A 58 -8.86 -10.95 17.21
N VAL A 59 -9.80 -10.15 16.68
CA VAL A 59 -9.48 -9.00 15.82
C VAL A 59 -8.71 -7.93 16.59
N LYS A 60 -9.09 -7.67 17.85
CA LYS A 60 -8.37 -6.73 18.72
C LYS A 60 -6.94 -7.22 19.01
N GLU A 61 -6.78 -8.48 19.40
CA GLU A 61 -5.46 -9.10 19.61
C GLU A 61 -4.61 -9.01 18.35
N GLY A 62 -5.16 -9.41 17.19
CA GLY A 62 -4.47 -9.33 15.91
C GLY A 62 -4.06 -7.91 15.55
N LYS A 63 -4.89 -6.91 15.86
CA LYS A 63 -4.57 -5.49 15.68
C LYS A 63 -3.37 -5.05 16.51
N ASP A 64 -3.35 -5.44 17.78
CA ASP A 64 -2.27 -5.07 18.71
C ASP A 64 -0.94 -5.72 18.27
N LEU A 65 -0.96 -6.99 17.88
CA LEU A 65 0.19 -7.71 17.33
C LEU A 65 0.64 -7.15 15.97
N TYR A 66 -0.29 -6.82 15.10
CA TYR A 66 0.01 -6.19 13.81
C TYR A 66 0.70 -4.84 14.01
N ALA A 67 0.22 -4.03 14.95
CA ALA A 67 0.83 -2.74 15.27
C ALA A 67 2.29 -2.88 15.72
N GLN A 68 2.60 -3.92 16.48
CA GLN A 68 3.94 -4.19 17.01
C GLN A 68 4.89 -4.75 15.94
N HIS A 69 4.42 -5.65 15.10
CA HIS A 69 5.29 -6.49 14.28
C HIS A 69 5.20 -6.23 12.78
N CYS A 70 4.08 -5.73 12.26
CA CYS A 70 3.79 -5.68 10.84
C CYS A 70 3.69 -4.25 10.27
N LYS A 71 3.09 -3.33 11.05
CA LYS A 71 2.76 -1.97 10.64
C LYS A 71 3.94 -1.20 10.07
N SER A 72 5.15 -1.41 10.58
CA SER A 72 6.33 -0.65 10.13
C SER A 72 6.68 -0.87 8.65
N CYS A 73 6.31 -2.00 8.08
CA CYS A 73 6.49 -2.31 6.66
C CYS A 73 5.15 -2.25 5.90
N HIS A 74 4.10 -2.85 6.45
CA HIS A 74 2.82 -2.98 5.76
C HIS A 74 1.89 -1.76 5.90
N GLY A 75 2.23 -0.80 6.77
CA GLY A 75 1.42 0.40 7.00
C GLY A 75 0.25 0.19 7.94
N ALA A 76 -0.32 1.29 8.44
CA ALA A 76 -1.43 1.25 9.40
C ALA A 76 -2.75 0.71 8.79
N LYS A 77 -2.89 0.83 7.48
CA LYS A 77 -4.06 0.38 6.69
C LYS A 77 -3.75 -0.83 5.82
N GLY A 78 -2.56 -1.41 5.98
CA GLY A 78 -2.16 -2.57 5.18
C GLY A 78 -1.85 -2.28 3.71
N LEU A 79 -1.57 -1.03 3.35
CA LEU A 79 -1.32 -0.60 1.96
C LEU A 79 0.13 -0.81 1.49
N GLY A 80 0.99 -1.37 2.35
CA GLY A 80 2.41 -1.54 2.05
C GLY A 80 3.21 -0.24 2.16
N ASP A 81 2.66 0.78 2.81
CA ASP A 81 3.16 2.15 2.95
C ASP A 81 3.78 2.44 4.34
N GLY A 82 4.22 1.42 5.03
CA GLY A 82 4.87 1.58 6.34
C GLY A 82 6.20 2.32 6.24
N THR A 83 6.63 2.95 7.35
CA THR A 83 7.84 3.79 7.41
C THR A 83 9.12 3.07 6.99
N LYS A 84 9.18 1.74 7.12
CA LYS A 84 10.30 0.92 6.64
C LYS A 84 10.15 0.51 5.16
N ALA A 85 8.96 0.62 4.59
CA ALA A 85 8.72 0.23 3.21
C ALA A 85 9.58 1.04 2.21
N GLU A 86 9.90 2.30 2.52
CA GLU A 86 10.75 3.13 1.66
C GLU A 86 12.15 2.54 1.43
N LYS A 87 12.66 1.80 2.42
CA LYS A 87 13.99 1.16 2.40
C LYS A 87 13.96 -0.26 1.79
N ILE A 88 12.82 -0.69 1.28
CA ILE A 88 12.63 -2.01 0.69
C ILE A 88 12.38 -1.84 -0.80
N ASP A 89 13.14 -2.52 -1.65
CA ASP A 89 13.09 -2.34 -3.10
C ASP A 89 11.84 -2.93 -3.76
N ILE A 90 11.12 -3.79 -3.05
CA ILE A 90 9.86 -4.41 -3.51
C ILE A 90 8.68 -3.91 -2.69
N SER A 91 7.47 -3.99 -3.26
CA SER A 91 6.24 -3.68 -2.54
C SER A 91 6.07 -4.60 -1.32
N CYS A 92 5.70 -4.00 -0.18
CA CYS A 92 5.33 -4.75 1.02
C CYS A 92 3.91 -5.36 0.93
N GLY A 93 3.26 -5.25 -0.22
CA GLY A 93 1.91 -5.78 -0.46
C GLY A 93 0.81 -4.82 0.03
N ASP A 94 -0.32 -4.91 -0.66
CA ASP A 94 -1.55 -4.18 -0.31
C ASP A 94 -2.61 -5.19 0.15
N PHE A 95 -2.89 -5.19 1.45
CA PHE A 95 -3.87 -6.11 2.06
C PHE A 95 -5.32 -5.73 1.75
N SER A 96 -5.58 -4.54 1.20
CA SER A 96 -6.90 -4.16 0.70
C SER A 96 -7.17 -4.60 -0.73
N SER A 97 -6.17 -5.19 -1.39
CA SER A 97 -6.24 -5.60 -2.79
C SER A 97 -7.14 -6.82 -3.01
N GLU A 98 -7.63 -6.95 -4.25
CA GLU A 98 -8.38 -8.14 -4.69
C GLU A 98 -7.53 -9.43 -4.60
N GLU A 99 -6.22 -9.32 -4.81
CA GLU A 99 -5.29 -10.44 -4.65
C GLU A 99 -5.31 -10.99 -3.22
N THR A 100 -5.25 -10.10 -2.21
CA THR A 100 -5.36 -10.50 -0.80
C THR A 100 -6.75 -11.00 -0.44
N ALA A 101 -7.80 -10.42 -1.01
CA ALA A 101 -9.17 -10.88 -0.79
C ALA A 101 -9.38 -12.33 -1.30
N LYS A 102 -8.73 -12.71 -2.39
CA LYS A 102 -8.77 -14.07 -2.97
C LYS A 102 -7.88 -15.09 -2.26
N ALA A 103 -6.82 -14.63 -1.59
CA ALA A 103 -5.94 -15.52 -0.84
C ALA A 103 -6.69 -16.19 0.31
N THR A 104 -6.42 -17.46 0.60
CA THR A 104 -7.01 -18.14 1.75
C THR A 104 -6.38 -17.69 3.07
N ASP A 105 -7.09 -17.90 4.19
CA ASP A 105 -6.53 -17.61 5.51
C ASP A 105 -5.26 -18.41 5.78
N GLY A 106 -5.26 -19.69 5.35
CA GLY A 106 -4.11 -20.55 5.48
C GLY A 106 -2.90 -20.07 4.68
N GLU A 107 -3.12 -19.47 3.51
CA GLU A 107 -2.05 -18.85 2.73
C GLU A 107 -1.45 -17.63 3.46
N LEU A 108 -2.28 -16.76 4.00
CA LEU A 108 -1.84 -15.59 4.78
C LEU A 108 -1.10 -16.01 6.04
N TYR A 109 -1.64 -17.00 6.75
CA TYR A 109 -1.01 -17.60 7.94
C TYR A 109 0.36 -18.18 7.62
N TRP A 110 0.46 -18.98 6.54
CA TRP A 110 1.73 -19.59 6.13
C TRP A 110 2.78 -18.53 5.77
N LYS A 111 2.39 -17.51 5.00
CA LYS A 111 3.29 -16.40 4.65
C LYS A 111 3.79 -15.66 5.90
N THR A 112 2.92 -15.44 6.88
CA THR A 112 3.31 -14.83 8.15
C THR A 112 4.24 -15.74 8.95
N THR A 113 3.97 -17.04 8.97
CA THR A 113 4.76 -18.04 9.69
C THR A 113 6.17 -18.15 9.13
N GLU A 114 6.28 -18.40 7.82
CA GLU A 114 7.58 -18.70 7.18
C GLU A 114 8.39 -17.44 6.91
N GLY A 115 7.74 -16.34 6.57
CA GLY A 115 8.42 -15.15 6.10
C GLY A 115 9.15 -15.38 4.77
N ARG A 116 9.59 -14.31 4.16
CA ARG A 116 10.50 -14.33 2.99
C ARG A 116 11.24 -13.00 2.94
N LYS A 117 12.55 -13.02 3.09
CA LYS A 117 13.36 -11.78 3.10
C LYS A 117 12.88 -10.79 2.03
N PRO A 118 12.66 -9.52 2.39
CA PRO A 118 12.98 -8.88 3.67
C PRO A 118 11.94 -9.11 4.80
N MET A 119 10.80 -9.76 4.56
CA MET A 119 9.83 -10.11 5.60
C MET A 119 10.39 -11.22 6.51
N PRO A 120 10.49 -10.98 7.84
CA PRO A 120 10.98 -12.01 8.75
C PRO A 120 9.96 -13.14 8.96
N SER A 121 10.43 -14.30 9.38
CA SER A 121 9.58 -15.36 9.92
C SER A 121 9.07 -14.99 11.31
N PHE A 122 7.82 -15.31 11.59
CA PHE A 122 7.22 -15.14 12.92
C PHE A 122 6.98 -16.46 13.65
N LYS A 123 7.45 -17.58 13.10
CA LYS A 123 7.27 -18.92 13.63
C LYS A 123 7.69 -19.05 15.11
N GLU A 124 8.86 -18.50 15.43
CA GLU A 124 9.44 -18.60 16.78
C GLU A 124 9.08 -17.40 17.68
N LYS A 125 8.46 -16.36 17.09
CA LYS A 125 8.17 -15.12 17.83
C LYS A 125 6.72 -15.02 18.30
N LEU A 126 5.83 -15.69 17.61
CA LEU A 126 4.40 -15.66 17.85
C LEU A 126 3.87 -17.09 17.87
N SER A 127 2.96 -17.37 18.80
CA SER A 127 2.20 -18.61 18.83
C SER A 127 1.32 -18.76 17.58
N ASP A 128 0.84 -19.98 17.36
CA ASP A 128 -0.09 -20.26 16.25
C ASP A 128 -1.35 -19.40 16.36
N ASN A 129 -1.93 -19.28 17.53
CA ASN A 129 -3.16 -18.50 17.75
C ASN A 129 -2.93 -17.00 17.49
N GLU A 130 -1.80 -16.45 17.91
CA GLU A 130 -1.45 -15.04 17.65
C GLU A 130 -1.29 -14.77 16.14
N ARG A 131 -0.65 -15.69 15.41
CA ARG A 131 -0.55 -15.56 13.94
C ARG A 131 -1.92 -15.65 13.25
N TRP A 132 -2.81 -16.52 13.72
CA TRP A 132 -4.18 -16.59 13.24
C TRP A 132 -5.01 -15.35 13.60
N ALA A 133 -4.82 -14.78 14.79
CA ALA A 133 -5.43 -13.52 15.17
C ALA A 133 -4.97 -12.36 14.25
N ILE A 134 -3.68 -12.32 13.86
CA ILE A 134 -3.19 -11.37 12.86
C ILE A 134 -3.92 -11.55 11.53
N VAL A 135 -4.17 -12.79 11.07
CA VAL A 135 -4.95 -13.04 9.85
C VAL A 135 -6.37 -12.50 9.99
N ASN A 136 -7.04 -12.71 11.12
CA ASN A 136 -8.37 -12.15 11.38
C ASN A 136 -8.36 -10.62 11.26
N TYR A 137 -7.34 -9.95 11.80
CA TYR A 137 -7.20 -8.51 11.65
C TYR A 137 -6.91 -8.09 10.20
N MET A 138 -6.02 -8.80 9.50
CA MET A 138 -5.73 -8.51 8.09
C MET A 138 -6.99 -8.57 7.21
N ARG A 139 -7.93 -9.44 7.50
CA ARG A 139 -9.23 -9.52 6.80
C ARG A 139 -10.07 -8.25 6.95
N THR A 140 -9.83 -7.46 7.96
CA THR A 140 -10.54 -6.18 8.13
C THR A 140 -10.10 -5.12 7.10
N PHE A 141 -8.96 -5.30 6.44
CA PHE A 141 -8.49 -4.40 5.39
C PHE A 141 -9.11 -4.71 4.02
N THR A 142 -9.53 -5.96 3.78
CA THR A 142 -10.15 -6.33 2.51
C THR A 142 -11.53 -5.68 2.41
N LYS A 143 -11.79 -4.98 1.30
CA LYS A 143 -13.13 -4.44 1.02
C LYS A 143 -14.09 -5.63 0.81
N LYS A 144 -15.21 -5.61 1.53
CA LYS A 144 -16.33 -6.52 1.26
C LYS A 144 -17.01 -6.13 -0.04
#